data_a7c51fdac4196bb1e7e04e976ef598a1
#
_entry.id   a7c51fdac4196bb1e7e04e976ef598a1
#
_cell.length_a   1.000
_cell.length_b   1.000
_cell.length_c   1.000
_cell.angle_alpha   90.00
_cell.angle_beta   90.00
_cell.angle_gamma   90.00
#
_symmetry.space_group_name_H-M   'P 1'
#
loop_
_entity.id
_entity.type
_entity.pdbx_description
1 polymer ?
#
loop_
_entity_poly.entity_id
_entity_poly.type
_entity_poly.pdbx_seq_one_letter_code
_entity_poly.pdbx_strand_id
1 'polypeptide(L)'
;RIIQQTLVNILSPKFENGIFHKCSCGYRPNYGMEKVMQLILWNIEKGRNYIYDCDIKGFFDNIPHKQLMRVLNKYIADGTVLNLIWKWLKAGYMEEGKYLETNSGTPQGGVISPLLANIYLNELDWELAKAGIYFVRYADDFLLFAESEEKIIEAGELAQKVIQELGLEIAMNKTKIVDFHDDDFTFVGFDFQHWRNRKKDGKPYFLVTPTEKSLKDFKMKIKEKTKKTLTLSKEEWVKRVNYVIVGKVNYYKTVQKAIKLNEQAGQESHCYVKSCIGNLHKLDAYIRQRLRVCMIHKHPNIRKGFAKIGVWNIEFFCKIGLIPAAWHYYKDMYPSYTIDVYVNKQQEKNKVRKENNGMIISTKVGFSTSRTNSVNYKT
;
A
#
# COMPACT_ATOMS: atom_id res chain seq x y z
N ARG A 1 23.66 17.30 2.07
CA ARG A 1 22.57 16.58 2.81
C ARG A 1 22.44 17.04 4.26
N ILE A 2 23.52 17.16 5.03
CA ILE A 2 23.49 17.59 6.45
C ILE A 2 22.81 18.95 6.57
N ILE A 3 23.25 19.96 5.82
CA ILE A 3 22.66 21.32 5.87
C ILE A 3 21.17 21.32 5.49
N GLN A 4 20.77 20.54 4.49
CA GLN A 4 19.36 20.38 4.13
C GLN A 4 18.55 19.77 5.28
N GLN A 5 19.08 18.73 5.94
CA GLN A 5 18.43 18.12 7.09
C GLN A 5 18.29 19.09 8.27
N THR A 6 19.32 19.88 8.54
CA THR A 6 19.26 20.94 9.58
C THR A 6 18.13 21.93 9.28
N LEU A 7 18.01 22.38 8.03
CA LEU A 7 16.95 23.29 7.63
C LEU A 7 15.57 22.65 7.73
N VAL A 8 15.43 21.38 7.33
CA VAL A 8 14.18 20.62 7.52
C VAL A 8 13.80 20.53 8.99
N ASN A 9 14.75 20.24 9.87
CA ASN A 9 14.50 20.15 11.32
C ASN A 9 14.04 21.48 11.93
N ILE A 10 14.49 22.62 11.38
CA ILE A 10 14.11 23.96 11.83
C ILE A 10 12.74 24.37 11.26
N LEU A 11 12.50 24.11 9.96
CA LEU A 11 11.29 24.57 9.28
C LEU A 11 10.07 23.68 9.53
N SER A 12 10.23 22.34 9.51
CA SER A 12 9.09 21.42 9.64
C SER A 12 8.20 21.70 10.85
N PRO A 13 8.71 21.94 12.08
CA PRO A 13 7.85 22.24 13.22
C PRO A 13 7.01 23.51 13.03
N LYS A 14 7.52 24.50 12.32
CA LYS A 14 6.79 25.76 12.05
C LYS A 14 5.63 25.52 11.09
N PHE A 15 5.84 24.70 10.05
CA PHE A 15 4.79 24.39 9.10
C PHE A 15 3.75 23.43 9.68
N GLU A 16 4.14 22.50 10.56
CA GLU A 16 3.22 21.59 11.26
C GLU A 16 2.29 22.34 12.22
N ASN A 17 2.73 23.47 12.80
CA ASN A 17 1.95 24.29 13.74
C ASN A 17 0.96 25.23 13.02
N GLY A 18 -0.01 24.65 12.28
CA GLY A 18 -1.17 25.37 11.76
C GLY A 18 -1.01 25.94 10.34
N ILE A 19 0.16 25.80 9.69
CA ILE A 19 0.32 26.22 8.28
C ILE A 19 -0.17 25.13 7.33
N PHE A 20 0.28 23.88 7.52
CA PHE A 20 -0.18 22.77 6.72
C PHE A 20 -1.61 22.37 7.04
N HIS A 21 -2.43 22.18 6.01
CA HIS A 21 -3.79 21.72 6.19
C HIS A 21 -3.83 20.27 6.73
N LYS A 22 -4.83 19.95 7.55
CA LYS A 22 -4.98 18.63 8.21
C LYS A 22 -5.27 17.47 7.24
N CYS A 23 -5.74 17.76 6.03
CA CYS A 23 -6.01 16.77 4.97
C CYS A 23 -4.80 16.54 4.05
N SER A 24 -3.73 17.31 4.22
CA SER A 24 -2.44 17.10 3.58
C SER A 24 -1.65 16.06 4.36
N CYS A 25 -1.32 14.95 3.73
CA CYS A 25 -0.59 13.82 4.28
C CYS A 25 0.67 13.54 3.44
N GLY A 26 1.49 12.62 3.92
CA GLY A 26 2.75 12.28 3.24
C GLY A 26 3.88 13.25 3.60
N TYR A 27 5.05 12.68 3.83
CA TYR A 27 6.28 13.38 4.24
C TYR A 27 6.15 14.24 5.52
N ARG A 28 5.10 14.04 6.29
CA ARG A 28 4.81 14.78 7.52
C ARG A 28 4.81 13.86 8.74
N PRO A 29 5.33 14.29 9.90
CA PRO A 29 5.21 13.56 11.15
C PRO A 29 3.72 13.35 11.50
N ASN A 30 3.34 12.15 11.90
CA ASN A 30 1.97 11.78 12.31
C ASN A 30 0.88 11.84 11.21
N TYR A 31 1.21 12.26 9.99
CA TYR A 31 0.30 12.31 8.85
C TYR A 31 0.67 11.26 7.79
N GLY A 32 0.89 10.03 8.26
CA GLY A 32 1.18 8.89 7.39
C GLY A 32 -0.06 8.23 6.81
N MET A 33 0.12 7.03 6.24
CA MET A 33 -0.91 6.24 5.57
C MET A 33 -2.15 5.96 6.44
N GLU A 34 -1.99 5.84 7.75
CA GLU A 34 -3.09 5.64 8.68
C GLU A 34 -4.07 6.84 8.65
N LYS A 35 -3.53 8.07 8.61
CA LYS A 35 -4.35 9.29 8.51
C LYS A 35 -5.03 9.41 7.15
N VAL A 36 -4.34 9.04 6.07
CA VAL A 36 -4.92 8.98 4.73
C VAL A 36 -6.14 8.06 4.70
N MET A 37 -5.98 6.82 5.17
CA MET A 37 -7.07 5.85 5.23
C MET A 37 -8.22 6.33 6.13
N GLN A 38 -7.90 6.94 7.27
CA GLN A 38 -8.89 7.52 8.16
C GLN A 38 -9.76 8.55 7.43
N LEU A 39 -9.15 9.48 6.71
CA LEU A 39 -9.86 10.54 6.00
C LEU A 39 -10.68 10.01 4.81
N ILE A 40 -10.15 9.06 4.04
CA ILE A 40 -10.87 8.45 2.92
C ILE A 40 -12.12 7.72 3.44
N LEU A 41 -11.95 6.81 4.42
CA LEU A 41 -13.06 6.06 5.00
C LEU A 41 -14.10 7.00 5.62
N TRP A 42 -13.65 8.05 6.31
CA TRP A 42 -14.54 9.07 6.88
C TRP A 42 -15.42 9.73 5.81
N ASN A 43 -14.85 10.12 4.67
CA ASN A 43 -15.63 10.76 3.60
C ASN A 43 -16.63 9.80 2.96
N ILE A 44 -16.23 8.57 2.64
CA ILE A 44 -17.10 7.54 2.06
C ILE A 44 -18.30 7.25 3.01
N GLU A 45 -18.02 7.03 4.29
CA GLU A 45 -19.06 6.74 5.31
C GLU A 45 -19.99 7.94 5.56
N LYS A 46 -19.58 9.15 5.21
CA LYS A 46 -20.42 10.36 5.26
C LYS A 46 -21.25 10.60 3.97
N GLY A 47 -21.28 9.62 3.07
CA GLY A 47 -22.05 9.68 1.83
C GLY A 47 -21.39 10.48 0.70
N ARG A 48 -20.12 10.85 0.82
CA ARG A 48 -19.36 11.54 -0.23
C ARG A 48 -18.75 10.51 -1.17
N ASN A 49 -19.59 9.94 -2.02
CA ASN A 49 -19.23 8.80 -2.86
C ASN A 49 -18.83 9.19 -4.29
N TYR A 50 -18.95 10.46 -4.68
CA TYR A 50 -18.39 10.97 -5.92
C TYR A 50 -16.95 11.40 -5.66
N ILE A 51 -16.01 10.77 -6.36
CA ILE A 51 -14.56 10.88 -6.09
C ILE A 51 -13.86 11.35 -7.36
N TYR A 52 -13.06 12.41 -7.24
CA TYR A 52 -12.15 12.86 -8.28
C TYR A 52 -10.74 12.42 -7.90
N ASP A 53 -10.21 11.44 -8.64
CA ASP A 53 -8.85 10.89 -8.47
C ASP A 53 -7.92 11.66 -9.41
N CYS A 54 -6.97 12.38 -8.85
CA CYS A 54 -6.12 13.31 -9.58
C CYS A 54 -4.64 13.08 -9.35
N ASP A 55 -3.87 13.08 -10.43
CA ASP A 55 -2.41 12.98 -10.47
C ASP A 55 -1.83 14.24 -11.14
N ILE A 56 -0.82 14.83 -10.52
CA ILE A 56 -0.10 15.98 -11.08
C ILE A 56 1.03 15.48 -11.96
N LYS A 57 1.06 15.93 -13.21
CA LYS A 57 2.02 15.46 -14.21
C LYS A 57 3.47 15.81 -13.82
N GLY A 58 4.26 14.78 -13.47
CA GLY A 58 5.69 14.93 -13.17
C GLY A 58 5.97 16.01 -12.13
N PHE A 59 5.18 16.04 -11.05
CA PHE A 59 5.15 17.12 -10.07
C PHE A 59 6.55 17.59 -9.62
N PHE A 60 7.37 16.68 -9.11
CA PHE A 60 8.69 17.03 -8.57
C PHE A 60 9.65 17.64 -9.61
N ASP A 61 9.47 17.31 -10.89
CA ASP A 61 10.33 17.78 -11.98
C ASP A 61 9.81 19.08 -12.60
N ASN A 62 8.54 19.43 -12.36
CA ASN A 62 7.86 20.56 -12.99
C ASN A 62 7.58 21.75 -12.07
N ILE A 63 7.92 21.69 -10.78
CA ILE A 63 7.70 22.82 -9.85
C ILE A 63 8.46 24.06 -10.35
N PRO A 64 7.78 25.17 -10.72
CA PRO A 64 8.47 26.37 -11.21
C PRO A 64 9.25 27.05 -10.08
N HIS A 65 10.59 27.16 -10.20
CA HIS A 65 11.44 27.71 -9.15
C HIS A 65 11.01 29.09 -8.67
N LYS A 66 10.67 30.00 -9.60
CA LYS A 66 10.26 31.37 -9.25
C LYS A 66 8.96 31.39 -8.43
N GLN A 67 8.00 30.54 -8.79
CA GLN A 67 6.73 30.46 -8.06
C GLN A 67 6.93 29.80 -6.70
N LEU A 68 7.71 28.72 -6.62
CA LEU A 68 8.08 28.11 -5.34
C LEU A 68 8.73 29.14 -4.40
N MET A 69 9.67 29.95 -4.90
CA MET A 69 10.30 30.99 -4.09
C MET A 69 9.30 32.08 -3.63
N ARG A 70 8.30 32.43 -4.46
CA ARG A 70 7.22 33.37 -4.03
C ARG A 70 6.41 32.76 -2.88
N VAL A 71 6.05 31.49 -2.97
CA VAL A 71 5.32 30.81 -1.89
C VAL A 71 6.17 30.72 -0.63
N LEU A 72 7.45 30.34 -0.74
CA LEU A 72 8.37 30.29 0.40
C LEU A 72 8.53 31.65 1.09
N ASN A 73 8.60 32.74 0.33
CA ASN A 73 8.75 34.09 0.85
C ASN A 73 7.53 34.57 1.69
N LYS A 74 6.36 33.93 1.54
CA LYS A 74 5.20 34.18 2.43
C LYS A 74 5.45 33.75 3.88
N TYR A 75 6.32 32.74 4.07
CA TYR A 75 6.54 32.07 5.35
C TYR A 75 7.94 32.22 5.92
N ILE A 76 8.93 32.53 5.09
CA ILE A 76 10.35 32.64 5.44
C ILE A 76 10.84 34.05 5.10
N ALA A 77 11.08 34.84 6.14
CA ALA A 77 11.59 36.21 5.97
C ALA A 77 13.12 36.28 5.82
N ASP A 78 13.85 35.21 6.21
CA ASP A 78 15.31 35.17 6.16
C ASP A 78 15.82 35.00 4.72
N GLY A 79 16.38 36.06 4.16
CA GLY A 79 16.94 36.08 2.81
C GLY A 79 18.11 35.14 2.62
N THR A 80 18.88 34.84 3.70
CA THR A 80 20.01 33.88 3.62
C THR A 80 19.48 32.47 3.42
N VAL A 81 18.43 32.09 4.14
CA VAL A 81 17.75 30.80 3.98
C VAL A 81 17.13 30.68 2.58
N LEU A 82 16.44 31.70 2.10
CA LEU A 82 15.84 31.71 0.76
C LEU A 82 16.92 31.60 -0.33
N ASN A 83 18.04 32.33 -0.20
CA ASN A 83 19.15 32.24 -1.14
C ASN A 83 19.80 30.86 -1.13
N LEU A 84 19.90 30.21 0.03
CA LEU A 84 20.41 28.86 0.15
C LEU A 84 19.51 27.85 -0.57
N ILE A 85 18.19 27.95 -0.38
CA ILE A 85 17.21 27.10 -1.09
C ILE A 85 17.30 27.33 -2.60
N TRP A 86 17.38 28.61 -3.02
CA TRP A 86 17.55 28.97 -4.44
C TRP A 86 18.77 28.34 -5.06
N LYS A 87 19.93 28.40 -4.40
CA LYS A 87 21.15 27.75 -4.86
C LYS A 87 21.01 26.23 -5.01
N TRP A 88 20.28 25.58 -4.10
CA TRP A 88 20.02 24.14 -4.23
C TRP A 88 19.09 23.81 -5.40
N LEU A 89 18.08 24.62 -5.65
CA LEU A 89 17.18 24.45 -6.80
C LEU A 89 17.94 24.61 -8.14
N LYS A 90 18.89 25.56 -8.17
CA LYS A 90 19.72 25.84 -9.34
C LYS A 90 20.97 24.97 -9.49
N ALA A 91 21.26 24.12 -8.49
CA ALA A 91 22.49 23.32 -8.48
C ALA A 91 22.62 22.29 -9.61
N GLY A 92 21.54 22.03 -10.39
CA GLY A 92 21.56 21.06 -11.46
C GLY A 92 21.82 19.62 -11.00
N TYR A 93 22.03 18.73 -11.94
CA TYR A 93 22.39 17.34 -11.67
C TYR A 93 23.35 16.81 -12.75
N MET A 94 24.09 15.76 -12.41
CA MET A 94 24.97 15.06 -13.33
C MET A 94 24.25 13.84 -13.92
N GLU A 95 24.14 13.77 -15.23
CA GLU A 95 23.62 12.62 -15.95
C GLU A 95 24.60 12.21 -17.05
N GLU A 96 24.99 10.95 -17.07
CA GLU A 96 25.98 10.40 -18.02
C GLU A 96 27.28 11.24 -18.14
N GLY A 97 27.73 11.83 -17.02
CA GLY A 97 28.92 12.65 -16.97
C GLY A 97 28.75 14.09 -17.50
N LYS A 98 27.54 14.50 -17.87
CA LYS A 98 27.23 15.88 -18.28
C LYS A 98 26.46 16.60 -17.16
N TYR A 99 26.84 17.85 -16.92
CA TYR A 99 26.10 18.73 -16.02
C TYR A 99 24.89 19.31 -16.74
N LEU A 100 23.72 19.16 -16.13
CA LEU A 100 22.44 19.70 -16.63
C LEU A 100 21.92 20.73 -15.62
N GLU A 101 21.66 21.93 -16.07
CA GLU A 101 21.01 22.97 -15.27
C GLU A 101 19.52 22.66 -15.11
N THR A 102 18.98 22.97 -13.93
CA THR A 102 17.54 22.85 -13.65
C THR A 102 16.89 24.22 -13.66
N ASN A 103 15.87 24.40 -14.48
CA ASN A 103 15.03 25.60 -14.51
C ASN A 103 13.67 25.40 -13.80
N SER A 104 13.32 24.15 -13.54
CA SER A 104 12.15 23.72 -12.78
C SER A 104 12.50 22.50 -11.94
N GLY A 105 11.60 22.13 -11.05
CA GLY A 105 11.67 20.93 -10.24
C GLY A 105 12.51 21.08 -8.97
N THR A 106 12.40 20.06 -8.14
CA THR A 106 13.22 19.90 -6.93
C THR A 106 14.14 18.71 -7.12
N PRO A 107 15.43 18.78 -6.69
CA PRO A 107 16.36 17.70 -6.91
C PRO A 107 15.84 16.35 -6.38
N GLN A 108 15.70 15.35 -7.24
CA GLN A 108 15.28 14.01 -6.84
C GLN A 108 16.26 13.42 -5.81
N GLY A 109 15.74 12.97 -4.66
CA GLY A 109 16.56 12.51 -3.54
C GLY A 109 17.17 13.63 -2.68
N GLY A 110 16.81 14.89 -2.90
CA GLY A 110 17.09 15.99 -2.00
C GLY A 110 16.31 15.83 -0.68
N VAL A 111 16.98 16.00 0.46
CA VAL A 111 16.36 15.83 1.79
C VAL A 111 15.25 16.87 2.03
N ILE A 112 15.41 18.08 1.49
CA ILE A 112 14.44 19.18 1.67
C ILE A 112 13.30 19.12 0.63
N SER A 113 13.45 18.40 -0.48
CA SER A 113 12.49 18.40 -1.58
C SER A 113 11.06 18.03 -1.15
N PRO A 114 10.82 17.02 -0.29
CA PRO A 114 9.47 16.70 0.20
C PRO A 114 8.82 17.83 1.00
N LEU A 115 9.60 18.56 1.79
CA LEU A 115 9.10 19.71 2.55
C LEU A 115 8.71 20.85 1.60
N LEU A 116 9.57 21.18 0.63
CA LEU A 116 9.29 22.23 -0.36
C LEU A 116 8.06 21.88 -1.20
N ALA A 117 7.90 20.62 -1.58
CA ALA A 117 6.73 20.10 -2.28
C ALA A 117 5.44 20.30 -1.48
N ASN A 118 5.44 19.94 -0.19
CA ASN A 118 4.29 20.16 0.68
C ASN A 118 3.99 21.66 0.90
N ILE A 119 5.00 22.51 1.05
CA ILE A 119 4.81 23.96 1.16
C ILE A 119 4.18 24.52 -0.11
N TYR A 120 4.61 24.04 -1.28
CA TYR A 120 4.07 24.49 -2.54
C TYR A 120 2.62 24.10 -2.75
N LEU A 121 2.27 22.84 -2.53
CA LEU A 121 0.90 22.35 -2.66
C LEU A 121 -0.04 22.77 -1.51
N ASN A 122 0.49 23.36 -0.44
CA ASN A 122 -0.34 23.92 0.63
C ASN A 122 -1.24 25.06 0.13
N GLU A 123 -0.85 25.76 -0.94
CA GLU A 123 -1.70 26.75 -1.61
C GLU A 123 -2.97 26.07 -2.17
N LEU A 124 -2.82 24.92 -2.86
CA LEU A 124 -3.97 24.13 -3.31
C LEU A 124 -4.83 23.65 -2.14
N ASP A 125 -4.21 23.14 -1.07
CA ASP A 125 -4.92 22.62 0.08
C ASP A 125 -5.85 23.68 0.70
N TRP A 126 -5.36 24.90 0.85
CA TRP A 126 -6.14 25.99 1.43
C TRP A 126 -7.21 26.57 0.50
N GLU A 127 -6.96 26.63 -0.81
CA GLU A 127 -7.99 27.03 -1.77
C GLU A 127 -9.16 26.02 -1.82
N LEU A 128 -8.86 24.70 -1.82
CA LEU A 128 -9.88 23.67 -1.71
C LEU A 128 -10.66 23.77 -0.38
N ALA A 129 -9.96 23.98 0.73
CA ALA A 129 -10.58 24.10 2.04
C ALA A 129 -11.49 25.34 2.14
N LYS A 130 -11.07 26.51 1.61
CA LYS A 130 -11.88 27.75 1.56
C LYS A 130 -13.15 27.57 0.76
N ALA A 131 -13.09 26.78 -0.32
CA ALA A 131 -14.26 26.43 -1.13
C ALA A 131 -15.16 25.37 -0.50
N GLY A 132 -14.81 24.86 0.70
CA GLY A 132 -15.58 23.82 1.39
C GLY A 132 -15.46 22.43 0.76
N ILE A 133 -14.47 22.20 -0.10
CA ILE A 133 -14.24 20.93 -0.79
C ILE A 133 -13.57 19.95 0.18
N TYR A 134 -14.09 18.73 0.23
CA TYR A 134 -13.50 17.66 0.99
C TYR A 134 -12.41 16.96 0.16
N PHE A 135 -11.22 16.84 0.72
CA PHE A 135 -10.09 16.25 0.01
C PHE A 135 -9.15 15.47 0.92
N VAL A 136 -8.34 14.62 0.32
CA VAL A 136 -7.22 13.94 0.96
C VAL A 136 -6.04 13.99 -0.02
N ARG A 137 -4.93 14.56 0.41
CA ARG A 137 -3.70 14.59 -0.39
C ARG A 137 -2.59 13.76 0.26
N TYR A 138 -1.93 12.93 -0.53
CA TYR A 138 -0.71 12.20 -0.15
C TYR A 138 0.43 12.54 -1.12
N ALA A 139 1.30 13.44 -0.72
CA ALA A 139 2.31 14.06 -1.58
C ALA A 139 1.66 14.79 -2.77
N ASP A 140 1.87 14.30 -3.99
CA ASP A 140 1.31 14.81 -5.25
C ASP A 140 0.00 14.12 -5.66
N ASP A 141 -0.30 12.94 -5.14
CA ASP A 141 -1.56 12.25 -5.37
C ASP A 141 -2.67 12.82 -4.46
N PHE A 142 -3.85 13.14 -5.00
CA PHE A 142 -4.96 13.59 -4.17
C PHE A 142 -6.33 13.13 -4.68
N LEU A 143 -7.25 13.00 -3.73
CA LEU A 143 -8.66 12.69 -3.96
C LEU A 143 -9.51 13.87 -3.49
N LEU A 144 -10.52 14.24 -4.30
CA LEU A 144 -11.61 15.10 -3.87
C LEU A 144 -12.86 14.24 -3.65
N PHE A 145 -13.75 14.69 -2.77
CA PHE A 145 -14.97 13.96 -2.40
C PHE A 145 -16.16 14.88 -2.43
N ALA A 146 -17.27 14.43 -3.02
CA ALA A 146 -18.54 15.15 -3.03
C ALA A 146 -19.74 14.20 -2.85
N GLU A 147 -20.91 14.79 -2.57
CA GLU A 147 -22.18 14.08 -2.38
C GLU A 147 -22.95 13.93 -3.70
N SER A 148 -22.60 14.67 -4.74
CA SER A 148 -23.21 14.60 -6.07
C SER A 148 -22.18 14.78 -7.19
N GLU A 149 -22.57 14.36 -8.40
CA GLU A 149 -21.74 14.45 -9.60
C GLU A 149 -21.43 15.91 -9.97
N GLU A 150 -22.42 16.79 -9.88
CA GLU A 150 -22.24 18.21 -10.18
C GLU A 150 -21.16 18.83 -9.26
N LYS A 151 -21.26 18.58 -7.94
CA LYS A 151 -20.30 19.12 -6.97
C LYS A 151 -18.89 18.58 -7.18
N ILE A 152 -18.71 17.33 -7.61
CA ILE A 152 -17.38 16.79 -7.84
C ILE A 152 -16.76 17.35 -9.13
N ILE A 153 -17.56 17.65 -10.14
CA ILE A 153 -17.10 18.32 -11.34
C ILE A 153 -16.62 19.75 -11.03
N GLU A 154 -17.41 20.54 -10.31
CA GLU A 154 -17.04 21.89 -9.85
C GLU A 154 -15.76 21.87 -9.00
N ALA A 155 -15.63 20.89 -8.09
CA ALA A 155 -14.43 20.70 -7.28
C ALA A 155 -13.20 20.39 -8.15
N GLY A 156 -13.35 19.54 -9.16
CA GLY A 156 -12.30 19.20 -10.11
C GLY A 156 -11.84 20.41 -10.95
N GLU A 157 -12.79 21.22 -11.43
CA GLU A 157 -12.51 22.46 -12.18
C GLU A 157 -11.73 23.46 -11.33
N LEU A 158 -12.13 23.66 -10.06
CA LEU A 158 -11.39 24.53 -9.14
C LEU A 158 -9.97 24.00 -8.91
N ALA A 159 -9.82 22.70 -8.65
CA ALA A 159 -8.50 22.10 -8.44
C ALA A 159 -7.61 22.28 -9.68
N GLN A 160 -8.15 22.05 -10.88
CA GLN A 160 -7.42 22.25 -12.14
C GLN A 160 -6.98 23.70 -12.31
N LYS A 161 -7.86 24.67 -12.03
CA LYS A 161 -7.56 26.10 -12.10
C LYS A 161 -6.40 26.46 -11.16
N VAL A 162 -6.47 26.05 -9.89
CA VAL A 162 -5.42 26.36 -8.90
C VAL A 162 -4.09 25.71 -9.30
N ILE A 163 -4.10 24.48 -9.79
CA ILE A 163 -2.89 23.78 -10.27
C ILE A 163 -2.28 24.55 -11.46
N GLN A 164 -3.08 25.04 -12.39
CA GLN A 164 -2.60 25.86 -13.50
C GLN A 164 -2.03 27.21 -13.03
N GLU A 165 -2.64 27.85 -12.06
CA GLU A 165 -2.12 29.09 -11.44
C GLU A 165 -0.78 28.85 -10.73
N LEU A 166 -0.57 27.63 -10.20
CA LEU A 166 0.72 27.20 -9.66
C LEU A 166 1.73 26.81 -10.78
N GLY A 167 1.38 26.92 -12.06
CA GLY A 167 2.24 26.58 -13.18
C GLY A 167 2.49 25.08 -13.33
N LEU A 168 1.55 24.26 -12.87
CA LEU A 168 1.56 22.81 -12.94
C LEU A 168 0.44 22.32 -13.88
N GLU A 169 0.53 21.06 -14.29
CA GLU A 169 -0.46 20.42 -15.15
C GLU A 169 -1.02 19.15 -14.50
N ILE A 170 -2.32 18.93 -14.66
CA ILE A 170 -2.96 17.66 -14.29
C ILE A 170 -2.66 16.60 -15.37
N ALA A 171 -2.38 15.38 -14.96
CA ALA A 171 -2.24 14.24 -15.84
C ALA A 171 -3.64 13.72 -16.25
N MET A 172 -4.26 14.34 -17.28
CA MET A 172 -5.62 14.04 -17.72
C MET A 172 -5.86 12.56 -18.04
N ASN A 173 -4.84 11.85 -18.53
CA ASN A 173 -4.90 10.41 -18.82
C ASN A 173 -4.97 9.51 -17.59
N LYS A 174 -4.69 10.05 -16.42
CA LYS A 174 -4.76 9.33 -15.13
C LYS A 174 -5.86 9.85 -14.21
N THR A 175 -6.37 11.03 -14.50
CA THR A 175 -7.43 11.70 -13.74
C THR A 175 -8.79 11.15 -14.14
N LYS A 176 -9.62 10.81 -13.16
CA LYS A 176 -10.97 10.26 -13.39
C LYS A 176 -11.94 10.68 -12.30
N ILE A 177 -13.22 10.76 -12.66
CA ILE A 177 -14.33 10.83 -11.72
C ILE A 177 -14.88 9.40 -11.54
N VAL A 178 -15.15 9.04 -10.31
CA VAL A 178 -15.66 7.71 -9.92
C VAL A 178 -16.91 7.90 -9.07
N ASP A 179 -18.01 7.25 -9.44
CA ASP A 179 -19.13 7.01 -8.54
C ASP A 179 -18.87 5.73 -7.77
N PHE A 180 -18.57 5.87 -6.48
CA PHE A 180 -18.22 4.73 -5.62
C PHE A 180 -19.41 3.82 -5.29
N HIS A 181 -20.62 4.13 -5.74
CA HIS A 181 -21.74 3.20 -5.67
C HIS A 181 -21.59 2.07 -6.70
N ASP A 182 -21.00 2.35 -7.84
CA ASP A 182 -20.93 1.42 -8.99
C ASP A 182 -19.49 1.06 -9.40
N ASP A 183 -18.52 1.96 -9.18
CA ASP A 183 -17.16 1.83 -9.68
C ASP A 183 -16.10 1.73 -8.57
N ASP A 184 -15.05 0.99 -8.85
CA ASP A 184 -13.88 0.84 -8.00
C ASP A 184 -12.83 1.93 -8.28
N PHE A 185 -12.07 2.32 -7.27
CA PHE A 185 -10.90 3.18 -7.47
C PHE A 185 -9.67 2.65 -6.72
N THR A 186 -8.50 3.10 -7.14
CA THR A 186 -7.21 2.70 -6.55
C THR A 186 -6.49 3.93 -6.04
N PHE A 187 -6.07 3.91 -4.78
CA PHE A 187 -5.28 4.99 -4.21
C PHE A 187 -4.17 4.46 -3.30
N VAL A 188 -2.97 5.01 -3.43
CA VAL A 188 -1.78 4.67 -2.61
C VAL A 188 -1.59 3.16 -2.38
N GLY A 189 -1.77 2.36 -3.43
CA GLY A 189 -1.54 0.90 -3.40
C GLY A 189 -2.64 0.07 -2.76
N PHE A 190 -3.84 0.62 -2.60
CA PHE A 190 -5.06 -0.06 -2.19
C PHE A 190 -6.14 0.07 -3.26
N ASP A 191 -6.88 -1.02 -3.46
CA ASP A 191 -8.10 -1.06 -4.25
C ASP A 191 -9.29 -0.86 -3.32
N PHE A 192 -10.05 0.19 -3.56
CA PHE A 192 -11.33 0.48 -2.92
C PHE A 192 -12.42 -0.07 -3.85
N GLN A 193 -13.14 -1.07 -3.37
CA GLN A 193 -14.18 -1.73 -4.14
C GLN A 193 -15.54 -1.19 -3.67
N HIS A 194 -16.35 -0.78 -4.62
CA HIS A 194 -17.61 -0.07 -4.46
C HIS A 194 -18.59 -0.69 -3.45
N TRP A 195 -19.63 0.00 -3.10
CA TRP A 195 -20.70 -0.43 -2.21
C TRP A 195 -21.40 -1.69 -2.70
N ARG A 196 -21.67 -2.62 -1.78
CA ARG A 196 -22.36 -3.89 -2.03
C ARG A 196 -23.28 -4.23 -0.88
N ASN A 197 -24.27 -5.07 -1.13
CA ASN A 197 -25.16 -5.58 -0.08
C ASN A 197 -24.80 -7.02 0.26
N ARG A 198 -24.79 -7.36 1.55
CA ARG A 198 -24.58 -8.72 2.02
C ARG A 198 -25.77 -9.59 1.64
N LYS A 199 -25.52 -10.76 1.03
CA LYS A 199 -26.57 -11.71 0.64
C LYS A 199 -27.43 -12.21 1.81
N LYS A 200 -26.86 -12.26 3.03
CA LYS A 200 -27.52 -12.81 4.22
C LYS A 200 -28.53 -11.87 4.87
N ASP A 201 -28.20 -10.59 4.98
CA ASP A 201 -28.93 -9.61 5.79
C ASP A 201 -29.18 -8.27 5.07
N GLY A 202 -28.79 -8.17 3.80
CA GLY A 202 -28.96 -6.95 3.00
C GLY A 202 -28.14 -5.75 3.45
N LYS A 203 -27.29 -5.88 4.47
CA LYS A 203 -26.52 -4.74 5.00
C LYS A 203 -25.47 -4.27 4.00
N PRO A 204 -25.35 -2.95 3.81
CA PRO A 204 -24.35 -2.39 2.92
C PRO A 204 -22.94 -2.62 3.47
N TYR A 205 -21.98 -2.79 2.58
CA TYR A 205 -20.56 -2.85 2.90
C TYR A 205 -19.72 -2.52 1.66
N PHE A 206 -18.47 -2.13 1.86
CA PHE A 206 -17.46 -2.00 0.81
C PHE A 206 -16.15 -2.67 1.23
N LEU A 207 -15.23 -2.86 0.28
CA LEU A 207 -13.98 -3.55 0.54
C LEU A 207 -12.78 -2.63 0.28
N VAL A 208 -11.76 -2.75 1.12
CA VAL A 208 -10.44 -2.14 0.86
C VAL A 208 -9.38 -3.22 0.95
N THR A 209 -8.67 -3.42 -0.17
CA THR A 209 -7.66 -4.49 -0.27
C THR A 209 -6.37 -3.95 -0.88
N PRO A 210 -5.21 -4.53 -0.56
CA PRO A 210 -3.98 -4.21 -1.28
C PRO A 210 -4.11 -4.53 -2.76
N THR A 211 -3.61 -3.64 -3.62
CA THR A 211 -3.59 -3.86 -5.08
C THR A 211 -2.78 -5.09 -5.47
N GLU A 212 -3.09 -5.67 -6.63
CA GLU A 212 -2.31 -6.77 -7.19
C GLU A 212 -0.84 -6.39 -7.39
N LYS A 213 -0.57 -5.14 -7.82
CA LYS A 213 0.78 -4.57 -7.93
C LYS A 213 1.50 -4.60 -6.59
N SER A 214 0.85 -4.15 -5.50
CA SER A 214 1.42 -4.16 -4.15
C SER A 214 1.74 -5.58 -3.66
N LEU A 215 0.88 -6.57 -3.99
CA LEU A 215 1.11 -7.97 -3.67
C LEU A 215 2.24 -8.60 -4.52
N LYS A 216 2.36 -8.22 -5.78
CA LYS A 216 3.49 -8.63 -6.66
C LYS A 216 4.81 -8.07 -6.15
N ASP A 217 4.86 -6.79 -5.77
CA ASP A 217 6.02 -6.16 -5.15
C ASP A 217 6.44 -6.87 -3.87
N PHE A 218 5.48 -7.25 -3.03
CA PHE A 218 5.77 -8.03 -1.84
C PHE A 218 6.47 -9.34 -2.19
N LYS A 219 5.93 -10.12 -3.17
CA LYS A 219 6.53 -11.36 -3.64
C LYS A 219 7.94 -11.14 -4.20
N MET A 220 8.16 -10.06 -4.96
CA MET A 220 9.49 -9.73 -5.50
C MET A 220 10.49 -9.46 -4.38
N LYS A 221 10.15 -8.66 -3.37
CA LYS A 221 11.01 -8.39 -2.21
C LYS A 221 11.35 -9.67 -1.44
N ILE A 222 10.38 -10.57 -1.25
CA ILE A 222 10.64 -11.89 -0.64
C ILE A 222 11.60 -12.70 -1.51
N LYS A 223 11.44 -12.72 -2.84
CA LYS A 223 12.32 -13.44 -3.78
C LYS A 223 13.75 -12.92 -3.69
N GLU A 224 13.96 -11.62 -3.61
CA GLU A 224 15.28 -11.00 -3.44
C GLU A 224 15.96 -11.42 -2.14
N LYS A 225 15.22 -11.47 -1.03
CA LYS A 225 15.75 -11.89 0.29
C LYS A 225 15.99 -13.41 0.39
N THR A 226 15.40 -14.21 -0.51
CA THR A 226 15.48 -15.69 -0.55
C THR A 226 16.19 -16.19 -1.80
N LYS A 227 17.28 -15.56 -2.20
CA LYS A 227 18.17 -16.07 -3.27
C LYS A 227 18.94 -17.27 -2.72
N LYS A 228 18.85 -18.44 -3.38
CA LYS A 228 19.51 -19.68 -2.97
C LYS A 228 21.05 -19.60 -2.94
N THR A 229 21.61 -18.65 -3.71
CA THR A 229 23.05 -18.40 -3.80
C THR A 229 23.63 -17.63 -2.60
N LEU A 230 22.77 -17.09 -1.72
CA LEU A 230 23.24 -16.40 -0.52
C LEU A 230 23.70 -17.43 0.52
N THR A 231 24.92 -17.22 1.04
CA THR A 231 25.51 -18.07 2.10
C THR A 231 25.01 -17.61 3.47
N LEU A 232 23.74 -17.90 3.79
CA LEU A 232 23.09 -17.47 5.02
C LEU A 232 22.66 -18.69 5.86
N SER A 233 22.58 -18.54 7.18
CA SER A 233 21.92 -19.51 8.04
C SER A 233 20.40 -19.51 7.81
N LYS A 234 19.70 -20.54 8.28
CA LYS A 234 18.23 -20.62 8.19
C LYS A 234 17.56 -19.50 8.98
N GLU A 235 18.12 -19.14 10.12
CA GLU A 235 17.68 -18.07 10.99
C GLU A 235 17.83 -16.69 10.33
N GLU A 236 18.96 -16.47 9.65
CA GLU A 236 19.23 -15.22 8.93
C GLU A 236 18.28 -15.02 7.74
N TRP A 237 17.95 -16.06 6.96
CA TRP A 237 16.95 -15.97 5.93
C TRP A 237 15.59 -15.60 6.51
N VAL A 238 15.18 -16.25 7.60
CA VAL A 238 13.92 -15.94 8.28
C VAL A 238 13.91 -14.51 8.78
N LYS A 239 14.99 -14.04 9.43
CA LYS A 239 15.11 -12.66 9.89
C LYS A 239 14.96 -11.64 8.76
N ARG A 240 15.63 -11.85 7.62
CA ARG A 240 15.54 -10.97 6.45
C ARG A 240 14.13 -10.94 5.83
N VAL A 241 13.47 -12.09 5.79
CA VAL A 241 12.09 -12.21 5.30
C VAL A 241 11.13 -11.52 6.25
N ASN A 242 11.31 -11.67 7.58
CA ASN A 242 10.47 -11.01 8.57
C ASN A 242 10.47 -9.49 8.45
N TYR A 243 11.58 -8.84 8.15
CA TYR A 243 11.60 -7.38 7.92
C TYR A 243 10.65 -6.97 6.79
N VAL A 244 10.63 -7.75 5.71
CA VAL A 244 9.72 -7.48 4.58
C VAL A 244 8.27 -7.75 4.97
N ILE A 245 8.01 -8.86 5.69
CA ILE A 245 6.66 -9.23 6.13
C ILE A 245 6.11 -8.14 7.06
N VAL A 246 6.84 -7.82 8.12
CA VAL A 246 6.39 -6.84 9.12
C VAL A 246 6.13 -5.48 8.49
N GLY A 247 7.05 -4.99 7.65
CA GLY A 247 6.89 -3.70 6.98
C GLY A 247 5.66 -3.65 6.06
N LYS A 248 5.49 -4.65 5.20
CA LYS A 248 4.35 -4.69 4.27
C LYS A 248 3.01 -4.95 4.97
N VAL A 249 2.98 -5.86 5.94
CA VAL A 249 1.75 -6.16 6.69
C VAL A 249 1.34 -4.97 7.57
N ASN A 250 2.27 -4.27 8.20
CA ASN A 250 1.96 -3.04 8.93
C ASN A 250 1.37 -1.95 8.02
N TYR A 251 1.87 -1.86 6.77
CA TYR A 251 1.25 -0.99 5.78
C TYR A 251 -0.20 -1.41 5.47
N TYR A 252 -0.48 -2.70 5.32
CA TYR A 252 -1.85 -3.19 5.07
C TYR A 252 -2.79 -3.03 6.28
N LYS A 253 -2.24 -3.02 7.50
CA LYS A 253 -3.00 -2.76 8.73
C LYS A 253 -3.50 -1.32 8.88
N THR A 254 -3.01 -0.38 8.08
CA THR A 254 -3.43 1.03 8.18
C THR A 254 -4.94 1.20 8.01
N VAL A 255 -5.58 0.36 7.18
CA VAL A 255 -7.05 0.34 7.03
C VAL A 255 -7.74 -0.05 8.35
N GLN A 256 -7.28 -1.11 9.03
CA GLN A 256 -7.85 -1.54 10.32
C GLN A 256 -7.72 -0.48 11.41
N LYS A 257 -6.55 0.18 11.43
CA LYS A 257 -6.29 1.25 12.39
C LYS A 257 -7.18 2.47 12.11
N ALA A 258 -7.35 2.82 10.83
CA ALA A 258 -8.23 3.90 10.41
C ALA A 258 -9.69 3.66 10.82
N ILE A 259 -10.20 2.43 10.63
CA ILE A 259 -11.53 2.03 11.09
C ILE A 259 -11.67 2.25 12.60
N LYS A 260 -10.72 1.73 13.39
CA LYS A 260 -10.75 1.89 14.85
C LYS A 260 -10.75 3.37 15.28
N LEU A 261 -9.96 4.22 14.60
CA LEU A 261 -9.94 5.66 14.89
C LEU A 261 -11.28 6.33 14.57
N ASN A 262 -11.93 5.95 13.47
CA ASN A 262 -13.24 6.47 13.10
C ASN A 262 -14.33 5.99 14.07
N GLU A 263 -14.32 4.71 14.47
CA GLU A 263 -15.23 4.15 15.49
C GLU A 263 -15.07 4.88 16.84
N GLN A 264 -13.83 5.16 17.27
CA GLN A 264 -13.55 5.95 18.48
C GLN A 264 -14.08 7.39 18.38
N ALA A 265 -14.16 7.94 17.16
CA ALA A 265 -14.76 9.24 16.88
C ALA A 265 -16.28 9.18 16.67
N GLY A 266 -16.93 8.04 16.95
CA GLY A 266 -18.39 7.86 16.88
C GLY A 266 -18.93 7.57 15.48
N GLN A 267 -18.09 7.15 14.53
CA GLN A 267 -18.53 6.76 13.19
C GLN A 267 -18.56 5.24 13.04
N GLU A 268 -19.73 4.69 12.70
CA GLU A 268 -19.85 3.28 12.31
C GLU A 268 -19.11 3.03 11.00
N SER A 269 -18.46 1.87 10.86
CA SER A 269 -17.73 1.50 9.66
C SER A 269 -18.38 0.32 8.93
N HIS A 270 -18.66 0.50 7.67
CA HIS A 270 -19.13 -0.52 6.74
C HIS A 270 -17.97 -1.14 5.92
N CYS A 271 -16.72 -0.70 6.14
CA CYS A 271 -15.53 -1.24 5.49
C CYS A 271 -15.22 -2.66 5.98
N TYR A 272 -15.20 -3.63 5.06
CA TYR A 272 -14.95 -5.02 5.39
C TYR A 272 -13.50 -5.43 5.10
N VAL A 273 -12.67 -5.50 6.14
CA VAL A 273 -11.22 -5.78 6.02
C VAL A 273 -10.84 -7.27 6.00
N LYS A 274 -11.77 -8.20 6.25
CA LYS A 274 -11.47 -9.64 6.22
C LYS A 274 -11.12 -10.18 4.83
N SER A 275 -11.41 -9.45 3.77
CA SER A 275 -11.10 -9.80 2.38
C SER A 275 -9.60 -9.96 2.10
N CYS A 276 -8.73 -9.25 2.81
CA CYS A 276 -7.28 -9.37 2.67
C CYS A 276 -6.70 -10.75 3.02
N ILE A 277 -7.40 -11.56 3.84
CA ILE A 277 -6.82 -12.76 4.43
C ILE A 277 -6.47 -13.84 3.41
N GLY A 278 -7.30 -14.01 2.40
CA GLY A 278 -7.06 -15.00 1.34
C GLY A 278 -5.73 -14.76 0.64
N ASN A 279 -5.43 -13.50 0.35
CA ASN A 279 -4.18 -13.08 -0.29
C ASN A 279 -2.97 -13.27 0.66
N LEU A 280 -3.12 -12.97 1.95
CA LEU A 280 -2.07 -13.16 2.95
C LEU A 280 -1.75 -14.64 3.18
N HIS A 281 -2.74 -15.54 3.18
CA HIS A 281 -2.49 -16.98 3.24
C HIS A 281 -1.76 -17.50 1.99
N LYS A 282 -2.09 -16.98 0.78
CA LYS A 282 -1.35 -17.30 -0.44
C LYS A 282 0.10 -16.79 -0.36
N LEU A 283 0.34 -15.62 0.22
CA LEU A 283 1.67 -15.09 0.48
C LEU A 283 2.45 -15.96 1.47
N ASP A 284 1.84 -16.39 2.58
CA ASP A 284 2.47 -17.30 3.53
C ASP A 284 2.90 -18.62 2.89
N ALA A 285 2.07 -19.18 2.00
CA ALA A 285 2.43 -20.37 1.24
C ALA A 285 3.63 -20.12 0.31
N TYR A 286 3.65 -18.99 -0.38
CA TYR A 286 4.76 -18.57 -1.24
C TYR A 286 6.05 -18.36 -0.43
N ILE A 287 5.99 -17.68 0.71
CA ILE A 287 7.16 -17.45 1.59
C ILE A 287 7.78 -18.78 2.02
N ARG A 288 6.95 -19.72 2.50
CA ARG A 288 7.42 -21.06 2.89
C ARG A 288 8.06 -21.82 1.72
N GLN A 289 7.48 -21.71 0.53
CA GLN A 289 8.06 -22.32 -0.68
C GLN A 289 9.43 -21.72 -0.99
N ARG A 290 9.59 -20.40 -0.91
CA ARG A 290 10.87 -19.73 -1.14
C ARG A 290 11.94 -20.15 -0.13
N LEU A 291 11.59 -20.20 1.15
CA LEU A 291 12.50 -20.67 2.21
C LEU A 291 12.90 -22.12 1.99
N ARG A 292 11.96 -23.01 1.60
CA ARG A 292 12.30 -24.40 1.25
C ARG A 292 13.31 -24.50 0.11
N VAL A 293 13.19 -23.66 -0.93
CA VAL A 293 14.17 -23.64 -2.03
C VAL A 293 15.59 -23.34 -1.51
N CYS A 294 15.70 -22.40 -0.54
CA CYS A 294 16.99 -22.11 0.11
C CYS A 294 17.51 -23.30 0.93
N MET A 295 16.63 -23.95 1.70
CA MET A 295 17.00 -25.12 2.53
C MET A 295 17.44 -26.31 1.68
N ILE A 296 16.74 -26.59 0.57
CA ILE A 296 17.09 -27.67 -0.36
C ILE A 296 18.48 -27.45 -0.96
N HIS A 297 18.80 -26.20 -1.29
CA HIS A 297 20.11 -25.88 -1.85
C HIS A 297 21.25 -26.15 -0.86
N LYS A 298 21.01 -25.92 0.43
CA LYS A 298 21.98 -26.24 1.51
C LYS A 298 22.03 -27.71 1.89
N HIS A 299 20.95 -28.45 1.69
CA HIS A 299 20.83 -29.84 2.09
C HIS A 299 20.40 -30.71 0.89
N PRO A 300 21.31 -30.91 -0.11
CA PRO A 300 20.98 -31.60 -1.37
C PRO A 300 20.59 -33.06 -1.16
N ASN A 301 21.05 -33.69 -0.07
CA ASN A 301 20.76 -35.08 0.27
C ASN A 301 19.31 -35.33 0.72
N ILE A 302 18.54 -34.28 1.02
CA ILE A 302 17.12 -34.43 1.32
C ILE A 302 16.35 -34.66 0.04
N ARG A 303 15.72 -35.83 -0.10
CA ARG A 303 14.99 -36.26 -1.30
C ARG A 303 13.97 -35.23 -1.79
N LYS A 304 13.86 -35.10 -3.12
CA LYS A 304 12.85 -34.25 -3.79
C LYS A 304 11.45 -34.83 -3.54
N GLY A 305 10.43 -33.97 -3.25
CA GLY A 305 9.04 -34.40 -3.13
C GLY A 305 8.37 -34.06 -1.81
N PHE A 306 7.32 -34.81 -1.44
CA PHE A 306 6.48 -34.59 -0.27
C PHE A 306 7.26 -34.58 1.09
N ALA A 307 8.37 -35.32 1.19
CA ALA A 307 9.23 -35.34 2.36
C ALA A 307 9.72 -33.93 2.79
N LYS A 308 9.92 -33.01 1.81
CA LYS A 308 10.35 -31.63 2.08
C LYS A 308 9.30 -30.81 2.79
N ILE A 309 8.02 -31.05 2.50
CA ILE A 309 6.89 -30.34 3.10
C ILE A 309 6.71 -30.83 4.55
N GLY A 310 7.00 -32.11 4.83
CA GLY A 310 6.98 -32.68 6.16
C GLY A 310 8.07 -32.15 7.06
N VAL A 311 9.33 -32.14 6.56
CA VAL A 311 10.50 -31.69 7.33
C VAL A 311 10.50 -30.17 7.58
N TRP A 312 10.22 -29.37 6.53
CA TRP A 312 10.19 -27.91 6.60
C TRP A 312 8.76 -27.38 6.50
N ASN A 313 7.94 -27.81 7.46
CA ASN A 313 6.53 -27.39 7.57
C ASN A 313 6.41 -26.00 8.20
N ILE A 314 5.19 -25.52 8.43
CA ILE A 314 4.91 -24.19 9.03
C ILE A 314 5.43 -24.12 10.47
N GLU A 315 5.29 -25.18 11.24
CA GLU A 315 5.73 -25.26 12.62
C GLU A 315 7.26 -25.11 12.72
N PHE A 316 8.02 -25.82 11.87
CA PHE A 316 9.46 -25.68 11.77
C PHE A 316 9.88 -24.23 11.56
N PHE A 317 9.27 -23.55 10.55
CA PHE A 317 9.62 -22.17 10.26
C PHE A 317 9.22 -21.21 11.38
N CYS A 318 8.08 -21.43 12.03
CA CYS A 318 7.68 -20.62 13.20
C CYS A 318 8.60 -20.83 14.39
N LYS A 319 9.07 -22.07 14.64
CA LYS A 319 10.05 -22.38 15.70
C LYS A 319 11.40 -21.66 15.52
N ILE A 320 11.83 -21.44 14.26
CA ILE A 320 13.04 -20.65 13.97
C ILE A 320 12.74 -19.15 13.76
N GLY A 321 11.56 -18.70 14.18
CA GLY A 321 11.20 -17.29 14.29
C GLY A 321 10.48 -16.68 13.07
N LEU A 322 9.96 -17.47 12.12
CA LEU A 322 9.16 -16.93 11.01
C LEU A 322 7.86 -16.30 11.55
N ILE A 323 7.59 -15.08 11.12
CA ILE A 323 6.35 -14.34 11.37
C ILE A 323 5.41 -14.54 10.17
N PRO A 324 4.34 -15.36 10.26
CA PRO A 324 3.39 -15.50 9.15
C PRO A 324 2.62 -14.20 8.90
N ALA A 325 2.49 -13.81 7.62
CA ALA A 325 1.85 -12.56 7.23
C ALA A 325 0.37 -12.50 7.65
N ALA A 326 -0.38 -13.59 7.46
CA ALA A 326 -1.77 -13.66 7.85
C ALA A 326 -1.95 -13.60 9.38
N TRP A 327 -1.09 -14.28 10.15
CA TRP A 327 -1.11 -14.19 11.60
C TRP A 327 -0.76 -12.77 12.07
N HIS A 328 0.29 -12.17 11.53
CA HIS A 328 0.71 -10.81 11.90
C HIS A 328 -0.38 -9.77 11.59
N TYR A 329 -1.16 -9.96 10.54
CA TYR A 329 -2.30 -9.10 10.19
C TYR A 329 -3.43 -9.17 11.22
N TYR A 330 -3.72 -10.38 11.74
CA TYR A 330 -4.89 -10.60 12.61
C TYR A 330 -4.64 -10.49 14.10
N LYS A 331 -3.41 -10.69 14.56
CA LYS A 331 -3.12 -10.77 15.99
C LYS A 331 -3.61 -9.56 16.81
N ASP A 332 -3.65 -8.37 16.18
CA ASP A 332 -4.09 -7.13 16.85
C ASP A 332 -5.62 -7.00 16.92
N MET A 333 -6.33 -7.70 16.03
CA MET A 333 -7.81 -7.77 16.06
C MET A 333 -8.33 -8.90 16.97
N TYR A 334 -7.55 -9.96 17.10
CA TYR A 334 -7.93 -11.14 17.87
C TYR A 334 -6.75 -11.54 18.77
N PRO A 335 -6.64 -10.98 20.00
CA PRO A 335 -5.54 -11.28 20.94
C PRO A 335 -5.38 -12.75 21.27
N SER A 336 -6.48 -13.53 21.30
CA SER A 336 -6.46 -14.99 21.49
C SER A 336 -5.90 -15.78 20.30
N TYR A 337 -5.67 -15.13 19.15
CA TYR A 337 -5.12 -15.75 17.95
C TYR A 337 -3.60 -15.80 18.01
N THR A 338 -3.07 -16.66 18.87
CA THR A 338 -1.63 -16.89 19.04
C THR A 338 -1.02 -17.56 17.80
N ILE A 339 0.32 -17.56 17.74
CA ILE A 339 1.02 -18.21 16.64
C ILE A 339 0.77 -19.72 16.61
N ASP A 340 0.62 -20.35 17.77
CA ASP A 340 0.32 -21.77 17.89
C ASP A 340 -1.08 -22.10 17.37
N VAL A 341 -2.08 -21.28 17.67
CA VAL A 341 -3.43 -21.40 17.11
C VAL A 341 -3.39 -21.27 15.59
N TYR A 342 -2.59 -20.35 15.05
CA TYR A 342 -2.40 -20.23 13.61
C TYR A 342 -1.78 -21.48 13.00
N VAL A 343 -0.70 -22.01 13.59
CA VAL A 343 0.01 -23.21 13.14
C VAL A 343 -0.93 -24.42 13.12
N ASN A 344 -1.65 -24.66 14.23
CA ASN A 344 -2.60 -25.78 14.35
C ASN A 344 -3.69 -25.73 13.27
N LYS A 345 -4.32 -24.56 13.07
CA LYS A 345 -5.32 -24.38 11.99
C LYS A 345 -4.75 -24.65 10.59
N GLN A 346 -3.48 -24.31 10.33
CA GLN A 346 -2.85 -24.62 9.04
C GLN A 346 -2.56 -26.11 8.88
N GLN A 347 -2.20 -26.80 9.96
CA GLN A 347 -1.96 -28.25 9.94
C GLN A 347 -3.25 -29.02 9.71
N GLU A 348 -4.36 -28.64 10.36
CA GLU A 348 -5.69 -29.23 10.16
C GLU A 348 -6.17 -29.06 8.70
N LYS A 349 -6.07 -27.86 8.14
CA LYS A 349 -6.40 -27.62 6.72
C LYS A 349 -5.59 -28.50 5.77
N ASN A 350 -4.33 -28.78 6.09
CA ASN A 350 -3.48 -29.64 5.28
C ASN A 350 -3.88 -31.12 5.42
N LYS A 351 -4.35 -31.57 6.60
CA LYS A 351 -4.91 -32.93 6.81
C LYS A 351 -6.15 -33.15 5.97
N VAL A 352 -7.16 -32.28 6.10
CA VAL A 352 -8.40 -32.34 5.35
C VAL A 352 -8.17 -32.33 3.82
N ARG A 353 -7.21 -31.53 3.34
CA ARG A 353 -6.83 -31.53 1.92
C ARG A 353 -6.23 -32.87 1.47
N LYS A 354 -5.45 -33.54 2.31
CA LYS A 354 -4.88 -34.86 1.97
C LYS A 354 -5.96 -35.94 1.94
N GLU A 355 -6.88 -35.91 2.87
CA GLU A 355 -8.02 -36.83 2.94
C GLU A 355 -8.94 -36.67 1.73
N ASN A 356 -9.31 -35.44 1.37
CA ASN A 356 -10.11 -35.18 0.17
C ASN A 356 -9.40 -35.56 -1.13
N ASN A 357 -8.10 -35.30 -1.27
CA ASN A 357 -7.33 -35.74 -2.44
C ASN A 357 -7.14 -37.25 -2.46
N GLY A 358 -7.04 -37.91 -1.32
CA GLY A 358 -7.02 -39.37 -1.21
C GLY A 358 -8.34 -40.01 -1.66
N MET A 359 -9.48 -39.42 -1.26
CA MET A 359 -10.83 -39.86 -1.72
C MET A 359 -10.99 -39.68 -3.24
N ILE A 360 -10.51 -38.57 -3.83
CA ILE A 360 -10.60 -38.33 -5.28
C ILE A 360 -9.74 -39.34 -6.05
N ILE A 361 -8.60 -39.76 -5.53
CA ILE A 361 -7.73 -40.77 -6.14
C ILE A 361 -8.38 -42.14 -6.00
N SER A 362 -8.97 -42.49 -4.87
CA SER A 362 -9.66 -43.78 -4.68
C SER A 362 -10.90 -43.92 -5.54
N THR A 363 -11.68 -42.87 -5.74
CA THR A 363 -12.84 -42.86 -6.65
C THR A 363 -12.40 -42.92 -8.11
N LYS A 364 -11.30 -42.33 -8.53
CA LYS A 364 -10.77 -42.49 -9.91
C LYS A 364 -10.20 -43.86 -10.17
N VAL A 365 -9.59 -44.52 -9.20
CA VAL A 365 -9.11 -45.90 -9.31
C VAL A 365 -10.28 -46.88 -9.32
N GLY A 366 -11.36 -46.64 -8.58
CA GLY A 366 -12.57 -47.46 -8.58
C GLY A 366 -13.32 -47.46 -9.93
N PHE A 367 -13.23 -46.37 -10.71
CA PHE A 367 -13.87 -46.30 -12.05
C PHE A 367 -13.05 -46.95 -13.17
N SER A 368 -11.78 -47.32 -12.96
CA SER A 368 -10.94 -47.97 -13.98
C SER A 368 -10.96 -49.50 -13.94
N THR A 369 -11.53 -50.13 -12.90
CA THR A 369 -11.59 -51.58 -12.74
C THR A 369 -12.88 -52.23 -13.24
N SER A 370 -13.84 -51.46 -13.79
CA SER A 370 -15.12 -52.01 -14.32
C SER A 370 -15.19 -52.06 -15.85
N ARG A 371 -14.09 -52.00 -16.56
CA ARG A 371 -14.06 -52.19 -18.01
C ARG A 371 -13.00 -53.21 -18.45
N THR A 372 -13.20 -54.46 -18.08
CA THR A 372 -12.66 -55.61 -18.81
C THR A 372 -13.50 -56.83 -18.41
N ASN A 373 -14.41 -57.24 -19.27
CA ASN A 373 -14.72 -58.62 -19.60
C ASN A 373 -16.02 -58.69 -20.39
N SER A 374 -15.92 -58.61 -21.69
CA SER A 374 -16.83 -59.34 -22.60
C SER A 374 -16.06 -59.64 -23.91
N VAL A 375 -15.27 -60.66 -23.82
CA VAL A 375 -14.82 -61.37 -25.05
C VAL A 375 -15.94 -62.34 -25.40
N ASN A 376 -16.67 -62.03 -26.47
CA ASN A 376 -17.56 -62.99 -27.08
C ASN A 376 -16.81 -63.72 -28.20
N TYR A 377 -16.59 -65.01 -27.99
CA TYR A 377 -16.34 -65.97 -29.04
C TYR A 377 -17.61 -66.18 -29.85
N LYS A 378 -17.55 -66.05 -31.18
CA LYS A 378 -18.34 -66.83 -32.18
C LYS A 378 -17.54 -67.02 -33.43
N THR A 379 -17.23 -68.28 -33.60
CA THR A 379 -17.11 -69.10 -34.87
C THR A 379 -16.77 -68.34 -36.14
#